data_95477592a92430a1ebaf383a91946c54
#
_entry.id   95477592a92430a1ebaf383a91946c54
#
_cell.length_a   1.000
_cell.length_b   1.000
_cell.length_c   1.000
_cell.angle_alpha   90.00
_cell.angle_beta   90.00
_cell.angle_gamma   90.00
#
_symmetry.space_group_name_H-M   'P 1'
#
loop_
_entity.id
_entity.type
_entity.pdbx_description
1 polymer ?
#
loop_
_entity_poly.entity_id
_entity_poly.type
_entity_poly.pdbx_seq_one_letter_code
_entity_poly.pdbx_strand_id
1 'polypeptide(L)'
;MKLKIKILAVLSIVLVMSCAKNPFTGKSTLALVSNSEILPSAFQQYSQFLSENKVVTGTADAKRVENVGMKIKTAAERWLNANGHSNYLEGYAWE
;
A
#
# COMPACT_ATOMS: atom_id res chain seq x y z
N MET A 1 4.66 -32.40 26.89
CA MET A 1 5.77 -31.43 26.80
C MET A 1 6.30 -31.28 25.38
N LYS A 2 6.64 -32.34 24.69
CA LYS A 2 7.18 -32.24 23.30
C LYS A 2 6.19 -31.59 22.31
N LEU A 3 4.87 -31.84 22.44
CA LEU A 3 3.83 -31.24 21.60
C LEU A 3 3.71 -29.71 21.85
N LYS A 4 3.75 -29.27 23.10
CA LYS A 4 3.69 -27.85 23.47
C LYS A 4 4.89 -27.08 22.92
N ILE A 5 6.07 -27.66 22.96
CA ILE A 5 7.29 -27.06 22.40
C ILE A 5 7.21 -26.96 20.89
N LYS A 6 6.68 -27.98 20.22
CA LYS A 6 6.47 -27.96 18.76
C LYS A 6 5.48 -26.88 18.35
N ILE A 7 4.38 -26.74 19.08
CA ILE A 7 3.36 -25.70 18.83
C ILE A 7 3.96 -24.32 19.05
N LEU A 8 4.72 -24.12 20.11
CA LEU A 8 5.38 -22.85 20.38
C LEU A 8 6.42 -22.49 19.30
N ALA A 9 7.17 -23.47 18.81
CA ALA A 9 8.13 -23.27 17.75
C ALA A 9 7.47 -22.88 16.43
N VAL A 10 6.36 -23.53 16.05
CA VAL A 10 5.58 -23.19 14.85
C VAL A 10 4.99 -21.80 14.97
N LEU A 11 4.43 -21.43 16.14
CA LEU A 11 3.87 -20.12 16.39
C LEU A 11 4.93 -19.01 16.27
N SER A 12 6.14 -19.26 16.76
CA SER A 12 7.27 -18.32 16.63
C SER A 12 7.69 -18.11 15.19
N ILE A 13 7.71 -19.16 14.37
CA ILE A 13 8.05 -19.08 12.94
C ILE A 13 7.01 -18.24 12.18
N VAL A 14 5.73 -18.44 12.46
CA VAL A 14 4.63 -17.66 11.83
C VAL A 14 4.74 -16.17 12.16
N LEU A 15 5.10 -15.82 13.39
CA LEU A 15 5.28 -14.42 13.80
C LEU A 15 6.43 -13.73 13.07
N VAL A 16 7.52 -14.44 12.79
CA VAL A 16 8.67 -13.87 12.08
C VAL A 16 8.36 -13.62 10.60
N MET A 17 7.51 -14.43 10.00
CA MET A 17 7.14 -14.29 8.58
C MET A 17 6.11 -13.19 8.29
N SER A 18 5.48 -12.61 9.31
CA SER A 18 4.45 -11.57 9.15
C SER A 18 5.00 -10.14 9.08
N CYS A 19 6.32 -9.96 9.12
CA CYS A 19 6.95 -8.65 9.03
C CYS A 19 7.16 -8.24 7.57
N ALA A 20 6.70 -7.03 7.22
CA ALA A 20 6.98 -6.38 5.95
C ALA A 20 7.95 -5.21 6.15
N LYS A 21 8.84 -5.00 5.17
CA LYS A 21 9.83 -3.93 5.19
C LYS A 21 9.39 -2.79 4.28
N ASN A 22 9.37 -1.57 4.81
CA ASN A 22 9.11 -0.38 4.01
C ASN A 22 10.33 -0.09 3.13
N PRO A 23 10.19 -0.05 1.78
CA PRO A 23 11.32 0.14 0.87
C PRO A 23 11.95 1.53 0.95
N PHE A 24 11.21 2.56 1.37
CA PHE A 24 11.71 3.92 1.47
C PHE A 24 12.47 4.18 2.77
N THR A 25 11.97 3.70 3.89
CA THR A 25 12.55 3.95 5.22
C THR A 25 13.43 2.82 5.72
N GLY A 26 13.34 1.64 5.14
CA GLY A 26 14.01 0.42 5.59
C GLY A 26 13.47 -0.15 6.91
N LYS A 27 12.45 0.46 7.51
CA LYS A 27 11.84 -0.01 8.76
C LYS A 27 10.95 -1.22 8.50
N SER A 28 11.03 -2.19 9.38
CA SER A 28 10.16 -3.37 9.37
C SER A 28 8.89 -3.10 10.17
N THR A 29 7.75 -3.50 9.63
CA THR A 29 6.43 -3.39 10.27
C THR A 29 5.73 -4.74 10.23
N LEU A 30 4.85 -4.99 11.22
CA LEU A 30 3.99 -6.16 11.22
C LEU A 30 2.85 -5.94 10.21
N ALA A 31 2.83 -6.75 9.14
CA ALA A 31 1.80 -6.69 8.11
C ALA A 31 0.90 -7.93 8.21
N LEU A 32 -0.27 -7.77 8.85
CA LEU A 32 -1.24 -8.84 9.05
C LEU A 32 -2.25 -8.96 7.90
N VAL A 33 -2.44 -7.87 7.15
CA VAL A 33 -3.41 -7.79 6.05
C VAL A 33 -2.68 -7.34 4.78
N SER A 34 -2.92 -8.04 3.67
CA SER A 34 -2.32 -7.72 2.37
C SER A 34 -3.08 -6.60 1.64
N ASN A 35 -2.40 -5.93 0.72
CA ASN A 35 -3.04 -4.93 -0.15
C ASN A 35 -4.17 -5.53 -0.99
N SER A 36 -4.06 -6.78 -1.42
CA SER A 36 -5.11 -7.47 -2.17
C SER A 36 -6.42 -7.62 -1.39
N GLU A 37 -6.38 -7.60 -0.07
CA GLU A 37 -7.56 -7.63 0.80
C GLU A 37 -8.09 -6.24 1.13
N ILE A 38 -7.20 -5.27 1.31
CA ILE A 38 -7.56 -3.89 1.71
C ILE A 38 -8.03 -3.05 0.53
N LEU A 39 -7.37 -3.13 -0.63
CA LEU A 39 -7.61 -2.24 -1.76
C LEU A 39 -9.05 -2.29 -2.30
N PRO A 40 -9.71 -3.45 -2.45
CA PRO A 40 -11.11 -3.48 -2.90
C PRO A 40 -12.06 -2.71 -1.98
N SER A 41 -11.90 -2.84 -0.67
CA SER A 41 -12.67 -2.09 0.32
C SER A 41 -12.37 -0.59 0.27
N ALA A 42 -11.11 -0.23 0.13
CA ALA A 42 -10.67 1.17 0.00
C ALA A 42 -11.26 1.82 -1.26
N PHE A 43 -11.26 1.14 -2.39
CA PHE A 43 -11.85 1.64 -3.64
C PHE A 43 -13.36 1.81 -3.54
N GLN A 44 -14.05 0.89 -2.86
CA GLN A 44 -15.49 1.01 -2.62
C GLN A 44 -15.81 2.23 -1.76
N GLN A 45 -15.10 2.43 -0.67
CA GLN A 45 -15.28 3.58 0.23
C GLN A 45 -14.95 4.91 -0.47
N TYR A 46 -13.91 4.91 -1.30
CA TYR A 46 -13.54 6.07 -2.11
C TYR A 46 -14.62 6.43 -3.12
N SER A 47 -15.15 5.45 -3.85
CA SER A 47 -16.26 5.66 -4.80
C SER A 47 -17.52 6.18 -4.11
N GLN A 48 -17.84 5.66 -2.93
CA GLN A 48 -18.95 6.16 -2.11
C GLN A 48 -18.74 7.61 -1.70
N PHE A 49 -17.54 7.95 -1.20
CA PHE A 49 -17.18 9.31 -0.83
C PHE A 49 -17.35 10.29 -2.00
N LEU A 50 -16.90 9.91 -3.20
CA LEU A 50 -17.04 10.73 -4.40
C LEU A 50 -18.51 10.94 -4.80
N SER A 51 -19.39 9.95 -4.58
CA SER A 51 -20.81 10.06 -4.87
C SER A 51 -21.58 10.98 -3.92
N GLU A 52 -21.08 11.11 -2.68
CA GLU A 52 -21.71 11.92 -1.61
C GLU A 52 -21.16 13.36 -1.56
N ASN A 53 -20.06 13.64 -2.23
CA ASN A 53 -19.38 14.92 -2.16
C ASN A 53 -19.21 15.53 -3.57
N LYS A 54 -19.17 16.86 -3.61
CA LYS A 54 -18.91 17.57 -4.86
C LYS A 54 -17.44 17.45 -5.24
N VAL A 55 -17.16 16.80 -6.35
CA VAL A 55 -15.82 16.69 -6.91
C VAL A 55 -15.54 17.88 -7.83
N VAL A 56 -14.42 18.55 -7.61
CA VAL A 56 -13.96 19.65 -8.47
C VAL A 56 -13.01 19.09 -9.53
N THR A 57 -13.41 19.23 -10.80
CA THR A 57 -12.62 18.79 -11.96
C THR A 57 -12.49 19.91 -12.98
N GLY A 58 -11.44 19.85 -13.79
CA GLY A 58 -11.25 20.77 -14.92
C GLY A 58 -10.87 22.21 -14.55
N THR A 59 -10.82 22.57 -13.28
CA THR A 59 -10.37 23.90 -12.83
C THR A 59 -8.85 24.02 -12.84
N ALA A 60 -8.33 25.24 -12.81
CA ALA A 60 -6.89 25.49 -12.72
C ALA A 60 -6.28 24.86 -11.45
N ASP A 61 -6.97 24.92 -10.32
CA ASP A 61 -6.51 24.34 -9.05
C ASP A 61 -6.54 22.81 -9.10
N ALA A 62 -7.59 22.20 -9.65
CA ALA A 62 -7.66 20.75 -9.84
C ALA A 62 -6.54 20.24 -10.73
N LYS A 63 -6.24 20.90 -11.84
CA LYS A 63 -5.12 20.58 -12.72
C LYS A 63 -3.76 20.71 -12.03
N ARG A 64 -3.61 21.73 -11.17
CA ARG A 64 -2.38 21.92 -10.39
C ARG A 64 -2.14 20.76 -9.44
N VAL A 65 -3.16 20.34 -8.71
CA VAL A 65 -3.09 19.16 -7.80
C VAL A 65 -2.77 17.90 -8.58
N GLU A 66 -3.46 17.65 -9.68
CA GLU A 66 -3.23 16.51 -10.55
C GLU A 66 -1.79 16.46 -11.10
N ASN A 67 -1.28 17.59 -11.59
CA ASN A 67 0.10 17.69 -12.10
C ASN A 67 1.13 17.37 -11.03
N VAL A 68 0.96 17.86 -9.81
CA VAL A 68 1.86 17.57 -8.69
C VAL A 68 1.77 16.07 -8.32
N GLY A 69 0.56 15.53 -8.24
CA GLY A 69 0.33 14.11 -7.96
C GLY A 69 1.00 13.20 -8.99
N MET A 70 0.89 13.51 -10.28
CA MET A 70 1.52 12.75 -11.35
C MET A 70 3.05 12.80 -11.32
N LYS A 71 3.63 13.93 -10.93
CA LYS A 71 5.08 14.05 -10.73
C LYS A 71 5.56 13.19 -9.57
N ILE A 72 4.84 13.18 -8.46
CA ILE A 72 5.14 12.35 -7.29
C ILE A 72 5.02 10.86 -7.66
N LYS A 73 3.96 10.46 -8.35
CA LYS A 73 3.78 9.10 -8.85
C LYS A 73 4.96 8.65 -9.70
N THR A 74 5.33 9.45 -10.70
CA THR A 74 6.44 9.14 -11.61
C THR A 74 7.77 9.01 -10.87
N ALA A 75 8.03 9.91 -9.92
CA ALA A 75 9.23 9.84 -9.10
C ALA A 75 9.28 8.59 -8.22
N ALA A 76 8.15 8.23 -7.58
CA ALA A 76 8.02 7.05 -6.76
C ALA A 76 8.24 5.77 -7.57
N GLU A 77 7.59 5.64 -8.73
CA GLU A 77 7.75 4.49 -9.62
C GLU A 77 9.21 4.35 -10.12
N ARG A 78 9.83 5.44 -10.51
CA ARG A 78 11.23 5.45 -10.95
C ARG A 78 12.17 4.99 -9.83
N TRP A 79 11.98 5.52 -8.63
CA TRP A 79 12.81 5.14 -7.49
C TRP A 79 12.63 3.66 -7.11
N LEU A 80 11.39 3.19 -7.04
CA LEU A 80 11.06 1.81 -6.71
C LEU A 80 11.64 0.84 -7.75
N ASN A 81 11.52 1.15 -9.04
CA ASN A 81 12.09 0.34 -10.11
C ASN A 81 13.62 0.26 -10.02
N ALA A 82 14.28 1.39 -9.74
CA ALA A 82 15.74 1.45 -9.60
C ALA A 82 16.26 0.70 -8.37
N ASN A 83 15.43 0.52 -7.35
CA ASN A 83 15.81 -0.13 -6.08
C ASN A 83 15.25 -1.56 -5.93
N GLY A 84 14.76 -2.19 -7.00
CA GLY A 84 14.30 -3.58 -6.99
C GLY A 84 12.92 -3.81 -6.39
N HIS A 85 12.10 -2.77 -6.28
CA HIS A 85 10.73 -2.82 -5.73
C HIS A 85 9.66 -2.48 -6.79
N SER A 86 9.83 -2.91 -8.02
CA SER A 86 8.95 -2.58 -9.14
C SER A 86 7.48 -2.95 -8.93
N ASN A 87 7.19 -3.97 -8.13
CA ASN A 87 5.83 -4.45 -7.85
C ASN A 87 5.20 -3.84 -6.59
N TYR A 88 5.89 -2.93 -5.90
CA TYR A 88 5.43 -2.38 -4.62
C TYR A 88 4.11 -1.62 -4.74
N LEU A 89 3.89 -0.91 -5.85
CA LEU A 89 2.66 -0.16 -6.13
C LEU A 89 1.68 -0.90 -7.03
N GLU A 90 1.87 -2.20 -7.23
CA GLU A 90 0.97 -3.02 -8.03
C GLU A 90 -0.44 -3.04 -7.41
N GLY A 91 -1.46 -2.85 -8.24
CA GLY A 91 -2.86 -2.80 -7.82
C GLY A 91 -3.35 -1.43 -7.35
N TYR A 92 -2.47 -0.42 -7.20
CA TYR A 92 -2.91 0.95 -6.90
C TYR A 92 -3.57 1.60 -8.12
N ALA A 93 -4.74 2.19 -7.91
CA ALA A 93 -5.41 3.04 -8.89
C ALA A 93 -5.11 4.51 -8.55
N TRP A 94 -4.47 5.21 -9.47
CA TRP A 94 -4.09 6.61 -9.31
C TRP A 94 -5.16 7.52 -9.92
N GLU A 95 -5.71 8.39 -9.09
CA GLU A 95 -6.70 9.39 -9.49
C GLU A 95 -6.36 10.77 -8.93
#